data_0dc7914299741d3a507f2e9e33685210
#
_entry.id   0dc7914299741d3a507f2e9e33685210
#
_cell.length_a   1.000
_cell.length_b   1.000
_cell.length_c   1.000
_cell.angle_alpha   90.00
_cell.angle_beta   90.00
_cell.angle_gamma   90.00
#
_symmetry.space_group_name_H-M   'P 1'
#
loop_
_entity.id
_entity.type
_entity.pdbx_description
1 polymer ?
#
loop_
_entity_poly.entity_id
_entity_poly.type
_entity_poly.pdbx_seq_one_letter_code
_entity_poly.pdbx_strand_id
1 'polypeptide(L)'
;MGIFKKIIAGGLGWTLGGPIGAIIGVLMASLFDTENIADYQTNNTDNRTHHHNPKTNDFQIVLLVLMAAVAKADGKVEKTELSVIKRFLIQNYGEEAAREAWQILNQLLKQNINIADVAKQCATNLNYSTRLQLINMLYSIAAGDGAVNNAETNLIRNIAYHMQISDADLTSIAAMFTKQTNPDWAYQILELSPNCTNDEIKKAYRRMAMKYHPDKVNSLGEEVRQNATEKFRKVKEAYDYLKQQRGI
;
A
#
# COMPACT_ATOMS: atom_id res chain seq x y z
N MET A 1 -10.92 -18.27 14.71
CA MET A 1 -9.99 -17.13 14.73
C MET A 1 -9.81 -16.66 13.31
N GLY A 2 -10.12 -15.44 13.04
CA GLY A 2 -10.16 -14.94 11.67
C GLY A 2 -8.79 -14.66 11.06
N ILE A 3 -8.79 -14.35 9.76
CA ILE A 3 -7.57 -14.27 8.95
C ILE A 3 -6.58 -13.21 9.47
N PHE A 4 -7.04 -11.99 9.76
CA PHE A 4 -6.18 -10.91 10.25
C PHE A 4 -5.66 -11.14 11.68
N LYS A 5 -6.46 -11.75 12.56
CA LYS A 5 -6.01 -12.14 13.90
C LYS A 5 -4.93 -13.21 13.83
N LYS A 6 -5.03 -14.17 12.91
CA LYS A 6 -3.98 -15.16 12.66
C LYS A 6 -2.71 -14.54 12.08
N ILE A 7 -2.87 -13.52 11.21
CA ILE A 7 -1.77 -12.75 10.64
C ILE A 7 -1.00 -12.03 11.74
N ILE A 8 -1.69 -11.34 12.66
CA ILE A 8 -1.07 -10.64 13.78
C ILE A 8 -0.42 -11.65 14.77
N ALA A 9 -1.05 -12.79 15.01
CA ALA A 9 -0.56 -13.79 15.98
C ALA A 9 0.57 -14.68 15.43
N GLY A 10 0.62 -14.94 14.13
CA GLY A 10 1.51 -15.96 13.54
C GLY A 10 2.42 -15.50 12.41
N GLY A 11 2.29 -14.27 11.94
CA GLY A 11 2.99 -13.82 10.74
C GLY A 11 4.02 -12.73 11.02
N LEU A 12 5.05 -13.07 11.78
CA LEU A 12 5.87 -12.01 12.33
C LEU A 12 7.34 -12.19 11.93
N GLY A 13 7.62 -12.01 10.64
CA GLY A 13 8.99 -11.95 10.18
C GLY A 13 9.71 -10.71 10.71
N TRP A 14 10.12 -9.81 9.85
CA TRP A 14 10.82 -8.57 10.22
C TRP A 14 9.92 -7.54 10.95
N THR A 15 8.59 -7.70 10.93
CA THR A 15 7.65 -6.78 11.59
C THR A 15 7.66 -6.88 13.11
N LEU A 16 8.17 -7.96 13.70
CA LEU A 16 8.31 -8.11 15.17
C LEU A 16 9.30 -7.13 15.80
N GLY A 17 10.28 -6.69 15.03
CA GLY A 17 11.26 -5.73 15.51
C GLY A 17 10.88 -4.28 15.17
N GLY A 18 11.44 -3.31 15.88
CA GLY A 18 11.29 -1.90 15.57
C GLY A 18 9.89 -1.31 15.78
N PRO A 19 9.59 -0.16 15.14
CA PRO A 19 8.35 0.58 15.34
C PRO A 19 7.09 -0.21 15.03
N ILE A 20 7.09 -1.00 13.96
CA ILE A 20 5.93 -1.84 13.57
C ILE A 20 5.68 -2.94 14.62
N GLY A 21 6.74 -3.56 15.13
CA GLY A 21 6.63 -4.56 16.20
C GLY A 21 6.05 -3.98 17.49
N ALA A 22 6.45 -2.76 17.86
CA ALA A 22 5.88 -2.06 19.01
C ALA A 22 4.38 -1.80 18.83
N ILE A 23 3.95 -1.36 17.64
CA ILE A 23 2.53 -1.15 17.30
C ILE A 23 1.76 -2.48 17.42
N ILE A 24 2.30 -3.56 16.87
CA ILE A 24 1.68 -4.89 16.94
C ILE A 24 1.59 -5.38 18.38
N GLY A 25 2.62 -5.17 19.20
CA GLY A 25 2.61 -5.54 20.62
C GLY A 25 1.46 -4.87 21.38
N VAL A 26 1.25 -3.57 21.16
CA VAL A 26 0.11 -2.84 21.74
C VAL A 26 -1.22 -3.34 21.22
N LEU A 27 -1.32 -3.67 19.93
CA LEU A 27 -2.53 -4.26 19.36
C LEU A 27 -2.86 -5.63 19.97
N MET A 28 -1.85 -6.48 20.14
CA MET A 28 -2.01 -7.79 20.79
C MET A 28 -2.53 -7.62 22.21
N ALA A 29 -1.93 -6.74 22.99
CA ALA A 29 -2.37 -6.46 24.36
C ALA A 29 -3.81 -5.92 24.43
N SER A 30 -4.27 -5.20 23.39
CA SER A 30 -5.61 -4.60 23.35
C SER A 30 -6.71 -5.51 22.79
N LEU A 31 -6.34 -6.51 21.96
CA LEU A 31 -7.29 -7.39 21.28
C LEU A 31 -7.42 -8.77 21.93
N PHE A 32 -6.44 -9.16 22.75
CA PHE A 32 -6.42 -10.42 23.45
C PHE A 32 -6.34 -10.15 24.97
N ASP A 33 -7.22 -10.76 25.76
CA ASP A 33 -7.08 -10.75 27.20
C ASP A 33 -5.73 -11.34 27.60
N THR A 34 -5.03 -10.67 28.51
CA THR A 34 -3.64 -10.97 28.90
C THR A 34 -3.41 -12.40 29.40
N GLU A 35 -4.46 -13.11 29.82
CA GLU A 35 -4.35 -14.50 30.31
C GLU A 35 -4.04 -15.52 29.19
N ASN A 36 -4.29 -15.18 27.93
CA ASN A 36 -4.07 -16.11 26.79
C ASN A 36 -2.76 -15.89 26.02
N ILE A 37 -1.97 -14.86 26.33
CA ILE A 37 -0.75 -14.54 25.56
C ILE A 37 0.38 -15.54 25.84
N ALA A 38 0.48 -16.10 27.04
CA ALA A 38 1.52 -17.06 27.42
C ALA A 38 1.41 -18.40 26.69
N ASP A 39 0.17 -18.84 26.39
CA ASP A 39 -0.08 -20.11 25.67
C ASP A 39 0.27 -20.06 24.18
N TYR A 40 0.31 -18.87 23.57
CA TYR A 40 0.63 -18.71 22.14
C TYR A 40 2.13 -18.84 21.83
N GLN A 41 3.02 -18.60 22.81
CA GLN A 41 4.45 -18.70 22.60
C GLN A 41 5.00 -20.13 22.70
N THR A 42 4.27 -21.06 23.35
CA THR A 42 4.77 -22.40 23.63
C THR A 42 4.23 -23.52 22.74
N ASN A 43 3.15 -23.30 21.98
CA ASN A 43 2.47 -24.38 21.24
C ASN A 43 2.65 -24.36 19.70
N ASN A 44 3.59 -23.59 19.16
CA ASN A 44 3.81 -23.52 17.70
C ASN A 44 4.88 -24.50 17.17
N THR A 45 4.99 -25.71 17.75
CA THR A 45 5.81 -26.79 17.18
C THR A 45 5.00 -27.84 16.43
N ASP A 46 3.68 -27.70 16.28
CA ASP A 46 2.88 -28.63 15.49
C ASP A 46 2.72 -28.17 14.03
N ASN A 47 3.45 -28.87 13.21
CA ASN A 47 3.51 -28.93 11.75
C ASN A 47 2.13 -29.20 11.15
N ARG A 48 1.35 -28.15 10.80
CA ARG A 48 0.26 -28.24 9.83
C ARG A 48 0.38 -27.11 8.83
N THR A 49 0.90 -27.48 7.68
CA THR A 49 1.08 -26.73 6.44
C THR A 49 -0.20 -26.06 5.93
N HIS A 50 -0.51 -24.88 6.45
CA HIS A 50 -1.19 -23.89 5.64
C HIS A 50 -0.11 -22.94 5.14
N HIS A 51 0.12 -22.92 3.84
CA HIS A 51 1.03 -21.99 3.16
C HIS A 51 0.58 -20.54 3.39
N HIS A 52 0.79 -20.03 4.60
CA HIS A 52 0.74 -18.60 4.86
C HIS A 52 2.10 -18.04 4.46
N ASN A 53 2.12 -17.29 3.37
CA ASN A 53 3.31 -16.60 2.91
C ASN A 53 3.61 -15.45 3.91
N PRO A 54 4.67 -15.51 4.74
CA PRO A 54 4.96 -14.47 5.74
C PRO A 54 5.09 -13.07 5.11
N LYS A 55 5.53 -12.97 3.85
CA LYS A 55 5.63 -11.71 3.12
C LYS A 55 4.27 -11.04 2.86
N THR A 56 3.21 -11.84 2.66
CA THR A 56 1.84 -11.32 2.48
C THR A 56 1.30 -10.74 3.77
N ASN A 57 1.53 -11.42 4.90
CA ASN A 57 1.08 -10.98 6.21
C ASN A 57 1.73 -9.67 6.64
N ASP A 58 3.05 -9.56 6.47
CA ASP A 58 3.80 -8.35 6.77
C ASP A 58 3.30 -7.15 5.95
N PHE A 59 3.02 -7.37 4.66
CA PHE A 59 2.47 -6.35 3.78
C PHE A 59 1.11 -5.85 4.25
N GLN A 60 0.19 -6.74 4.63
CA GLN A 60 -1.16 -6.39 5.08
C GLN A 60 -1.15 -5.58 6.38
N ILE A 61 -0.29 -5.95 7.32
CA ILE A 61 -0.10 -5.20 8.58
C ILE A 61 0.41 -3.79 8.29
N VAL A 62 1.47 -3.66 7.51
CA VAL A 62 2.03 -2.37 7.12
C VAL A 62 0.99 -1.51 6.43
N LEU A 63 0.22 -2.09 5.52
CA LEU A 63 -0.83 -1.38 4.80
C LEU A 63 -1.89 -0.83 5.77
N LEU A 64 -2.36 -1.61 6.74
CA LEU A 64 -3.31 -1.15 7.75
C LEU A 64 -2.75 0.00 8.61
N VAL A 65 -1.48 -0.09 9.02
CA VAL A 65 -0.80 0.98 9.77
C VAL A 65 -0.75 2.26 8.96
N LEU A 66 -0.39 2.19 7.69
CA LEU A 66 -0.31 3.34 6.80
C LEU A 66 -1.69 3.91 6.45
N MET A 67 -2.72 3.06 6.28
CA MET A 67 -4.12 3.50 6.12
C MET A 67 -4.60 4.30 7.32
N ALA A 68 -4.30 3.83 8.55
CA ALA A 68 -4.67 4.55 9.76
C ALA A 68 -3.98 5.93 9.84
N ALA A 69 -2.76 6.04 9.32
CA ALA A 69 -2.03 7.30 9.27
C ALA A 69 -2.63 8.27 8.25
N VAL A 70 -2.98 7.79 7.05
CA VAL A 70 -3.61 8.62 6.01
C VAL A 70 -4.96 9.13 6.48
N ALA A 71 -5.79 8.28 7.10
CA ALA A 71 -7.07 8.68 7.67
C ALA A 71 -6.97 9.70 8.83
N LYS A 72 -5.78 9.97 9.33
CA LYS A 72 -5.51 11.00 10.38
C LYS A 72 -4.71 12.18 9.84
N ALA A 73 -4.51 12.28 8.54
CA ALA A 73 -3.58 13.23 7.93
C ALA A 73 -3.92 14.70 8.23
N ASP A 74 -5.19 15.04 8.31
CA ASP A 74 -5.70 16.38 8.62
C ASP A 74 -6.00 16.60 10.11
N GLY A 75 -5.71 15.60 10.96
CA GLY A 75 -5.95 15.61 12.39
C GLY A 75 -7.38 15.23 12.80
N LYS A 76 -8.28 14.97 11.86
CA LYS A 76 -9.65 14.52 12.10
C LYS A 76 -9.93 13.33 11.21
N VAL A 77 -10.43 12.24 11.81
CA VAL A 77 -10.87 11.07 11.05
C VAL A 77 -12.29 11.30 10.58
N GLU A 78 -12.48 11.54 9.29
CA GLU A 78 -13.81 11.76 8.72
C GLU A 78 -14.54 10.44 8.41
N LYS A 79 -15.88 10.47 8.51
CA LYS A 79 -16.71 9.29 8.19
C LYS A 79 -16.59 8.89 6.71
N THR A 80 -16.37 9.86 5.83
CA THR A 80 -16.15 9.68 4.40
C THR A 80 -14.90 8.86 4.13
N GLU A 81 -13.76 9.23 4.70
CA GLU A 81 -12.50 8.50 4.60
C GLU A 81 -12.62 7.06 5.14
N LEU A 82 -13.23 6.91 6.32
CA LEU A 82 -13.48 5.60 6.89
C LEU A 82 -14.37 4.73 6.00
N SER A 83 -15.36 5.33 5.30
CA SER A 83 -16.22 4.60 4.37
C SER A 83 -15.45 4.12 3.13
N VAL A 84 -14.49 4.90 2.65
CA VAL A 84 -13.59 4.53 1.55
C VAL A 84 -12.69 3.37 1.96
N ILE A 85 -12.03 3.47 3.12
CA ILE A 85 -11.19 2.39 3.64
C ILE A 85 -12.01 1.11 3.84
N LYS A 86 -13.20 1.21 4.41
CA LYS A 86 -14.08 0.05 4.60
C LYS A 86 -14.44 -0.60 3.27
N ARG A 87 -14.83 0.19 2.27
CA ARG A 87 -15.12 -0.30 0.92
C ARG A 87 -13.90 -0.95 0.29
N PHE A 88 -12.73 -0.33 0.41
CA PHE A 88 -11.47 -0.90 -0.05
C PHE A 88 -11.19 -2.27 0.59
N LEU A 89 -11.34 -2.39 1.91
CA LEU A 89 -11.12 -3.65 2.63
C LEU A 89 -12.11 -4.73 2.17
N ILE A 90 -13.39 -4.40 1.99
CA ILE A 90 -14.40 -5.36 1.51
C ILE A 90 -14.09 -5.82 0.09
N GLN A 91 -13.75 -4.90 -0.79
CA GLN A 91 -13.47 -5.22 -2.20
C GLN A 91 -12.23 -6.10 -2.37
N ASN A 92 -11.22 -5.90 -1.52
CA ASN A 92 -9.95 -6.60 -1.66
C ASN A 92 -9.87 -7.88 -0.80
N TYR A 93 -10.54 -7.95 0.34
CA TYR A 93 -10.40 -9.07 1.30
C TYR A 93 -11.70 -9.82 1.56
N GLY A 94 -12.84 -9.34 1.04
CA GLY A 94 -14.15 -9.85 1.34
C GLY A 94 -14.69 -9.40 2.71
N GLU A 95 -15.98 -9.64 2.98
CA GLU A 95 -16.66 -9.07 4.14
C GLU A 95 -16.12 -9.55 5.49
N GLU A 96 -15.81 -10.84 5.62
CA GLU A 96 -15.33 -11.42 6.88
C GLU A 96 -13.96 -10.87 7.27
N ALA A 97 -12.99 -10.94 6.35
CA ALA A 97 -11.65 -10.43 6.58
C ALA A 97 -11.63 -8.90 6.74
N ALA A 98 -12.47 -8.18 5.99
CA ALA A 98 -12.63 -6.74 6.14
C ALA A 98 -13.15 -6.33 7.52
N ARG A 99 -14.05 -7.12 8.11
CA ARG A 99 -14.58 -6.87 9.47
C ARG A 99 -13.46 -6.97 10.51
N GLU A 100 -12.57 -7.93 10.37
CA GLU A 100 -11.42 -8.08 11.26
C GLU A 100 -10.38 -6.97 11.08
N ALA A 101 -10.02 -6.69 9.81
CA ALA A 101 -9.14 -5.57 9.47
C ALA A 101 -9.66 -4.24 10.02
N TRP A 102 -11.00 -4.06 9.98
CA TRP A 102 -11.66 -2.88 10.55
C TRP A 102 -11.50 -2.77 12.07
N GLN A 103 -11.59 -3.88 12.81
CA GLN A 103 -11.33 -3.87 14.25
C GLN A 103 -9.90 -3.45 14.57
N ILE A 104 -8.92 -3.98 13.82
CA ILE A 104 -7.51 -3.62 13.93
C ILE A 104 -7.29 -2.14 13.59
N LEU A 105 -7.84 -1.67 12.47
CA LEU A 105 -7.77 -0.27 12.06
C LEU A 105 -8.28 0.68 13.14
N ASN A 106 -9.42 0.37 13.76
CA ASN A 106 -9.98 1.18 14.84
C ASN A 106 -9.06 1.27 16.08
N GLN A 107 -8.28 0.23 16.37
CA GLN A 107 -7.26 0.29 17.43
C GLN A 107 -6.04 1.10 16.98
N LEU A 108 -5.60 0.96 15.73
CA LEU A 108 -4.51 1.75 15.15
C LEU A 108 -4.82 3.26 15.15
N LEU A 109 -6.07 3.63 14.86
CA LEU A 109 -6.52 5.02 14.88
C LEU A 109 -6.41 5.66 16.28
N LYS A 110 -6.43 4.88 17.36
CA LYS A 110 -6.25 5.37 18.74
C LYS A 110 -4.78 5.55 19.12
N GLN A 111 -3.86 4.98 18.35
CA GLN A 111 -2.42 5.03 18.65
C GLN A 111 -1.76 6.28 18.04
N ASN A 112 -0.70 6.74 18.68
CA ASN A 112 0.19 7.73 18.09
C ASN A 112 1.32 7.01 17.35
N ILE A 113 1.21 6.96 16.02
CA ILE A 113 2.12 6.21 15.15
C ILE A 113 3.16 7.16 14.58
N ASN A 114 4.44 6.90 14.84
CA ASN A 114 5.53 7.60 14.15
C ASN A 114 5.69 7.04 12.74
N ILE A 115 5.06 7.71 11.78
CA ILE A 115 5.02 7.29 10.38
C ILE A 115 6.40 7.29 9.72
N ALA A 116 7.28 8.23 10.08
CA ALA A 116 8.62 8.28 9.53
C ALA A 116 9.42 7.01 9.88
N ASP A 117 9.31 6.53 11.11
CA ASP A 117 10.02 5.33 11.55
C ASP A 117 9.42 4.05 10.94
N VAL A 118 8.09 3.98 10.81
CA VAL A 118 7.41 2.89 10.07
C VAL A 118 7.88 2.86 8.61
N ALA A 119 7.91 4.00 7.94
CA ALA A 119 8.33 4.11 6.55
C ALA A 119 9.81 3.75 6.34
N LYS A 120 10.70 4.14 7.26
CA LYS A 120 12.11 3.73 7.27
C LYS A 120 12.27 2.22 7.46
N GLN A 121 11.48 1.63 8.35
CA GLN A 121 11.48 0.18 8.55
C GLN A 121 11.03 -0.55 7.28
N CYS A 122 10.04 -0.02 6.56
CA CYS A 122 9.64 -0.53 5.25
C CYS A 122 10.78 -0.41 4.21
N ALA A 123 11.51 0.72 4.20
CA ALA A 123 12.63 0.92 3.28
C ALA A 123 13.73 -0.14 3.44
N THR A 124 13.98 -0.55 4.68
CA THR A 124 15.02 -1.55 5.01
C THR A 124 14.59 -2.97 4.66
N ASN A 125 13.32 -3.31 4.84
CA ASN A 125 12.86 -4.70 4.82
C ASN A 125 12.04 -5.08 3.57
N LEU A 126 11.48 -4.11 2.86
CA LEU A 126 10.69 -4.35 1.65
C LEU A 126 11.50 -4.03 0.40
N ASN A 127 11.35 -4.86 -0.63
CA ASN A 127 11.91 -4.54 -1.94
C ASN A 127 11.19 -3.32 -2.56
N TYR A 128 11.85 -2.68 -3.52
CA TYR A 128 11.37 -1.44 -4.13
C TYR A 128 9.99 -1.58 -4.77
N SER A 129 9.70 -2.72 -5.44
CA SER A 129 8.40 -2.97 -6.07
C SER A 129 7.27 -3.04 -5.04
N THR A 130 7.50 -3.68 -3.89
CA THR A 130 6.53 -3.73 -2.78
C THR A 130 6.25 -2.34 -2.19
N ARG A 131 7.29 -1.53 -2.00
CA ARG A 131 7.15 -0.14 -1.53
C ARG A 131 6.34 0.72 -2.50
N LEU A 132 6.58 0.58 -3.81
CA LEU A 132 5.78 1.25 -4.84
C LEU A 132 4.30 0.85 -4.78
N GLN A 133 4.00 -0.42 -4.51
CA GLN A 133 2.61 -0.87 -4.36
C GLN A 133 1.93 -0.28 -3.12
N LEU A 134 2.63 -0.20 -1.99
CA LEU A 134 2.10 0.48 -0.80
C LEU A 134 1.71 1.93 -1.13
N ILE A 135 2.60 2.71 -1.75
CA ILE A 135 2.31 4.10 -2.14
C ILE A 135 1.14 4.17 -3.13
N ASN A 136 1.08 3.27 -4.11
CA ASN A 136 -0.04 3.22 -5.05
C ASN A 136 -1.38 2.94 -4.35
N MET A 137 -1.40 2.02 -3.39
CA MET A 137 -2.61 1.70 -2.62
C MET A 137 -3.04 2.87 -1.72
N LEU A 138 -2.10 3.59 -1.11
CA LEU A 138 -2.40 4.80 -0.33
C LEU A 138 -3.04 5.89 -1.20
N TYR A 139 -2.52 6.14 -2.40
CA TYR A 139 -3.16 7.06 -3.36
C TYR A 139 -4.53 6.57 -3.82
N SER A 140 -4.71 5.26 -4.03
CA SER A 140 -6.02 4.70 -4.39
C SER A 140 -7.08 4.92 -3.31
N ILE A 141 -6.67 4.83 -2.04
CA ILE A 141 -7.55 5.08 -0.90
C ILE A 141 -7.84 6.58 -0.79
N ALA A 142 -6.83 7.42 -0.81
CA ALA A 142 -6.98 8.87 -0.74
C ALA A 142 -7.82 9.44 -1.90
N ALA A 143 -7.77 8.84 -3.09
CA ALA A 143 -8.60 9.23 -4.23
C ALA A 143 -10.02 8.64 -4.21
N GLY A 144 -10.34 7.78 -3.25
CA GLY A 144 -11.57 6.98 -3.24
C GLY A 144 -12.86 7.76 -2.98
N ASP A 145 -12.79 8.95 -2.44
CA ASP A 145 -13.91 9.89 -2.22
C ASP A 145 -13.94 11.05 -3.23
N GLY A 146 -12.93 11.14 -4.11
CA GLY A 146 -12.89 12.16 -5.17
C GLY A 146 -11.49 12.61 -5.53
N ALA A 147 -11.02 13.69 -4.95
CA ALA A 147 -9.68 14.24 -5.19
C ALA A 147 -8.84 14.12 -3.92
N VAL A 148 -7.60 13.65 -4.09
CA VAL A 148 -6.62 13.60 -2.99
C VAL A 148 -6.39 15.02 -2.46
N ASN A 149 -6.61 15.24 -1.18
CA ASN A 149 -6.41 16.55 -0.57
C ASN A 149 -4.92 16.85 -0.30
N ASN A 150 -4.61 18.11 0.05
CA ASN A 150 -3.23 18.53 0.27
C ASN A 150 -2.58 17.87 1.49
N ALA A 151 -3.34 17.60 2.56
CA ALA A 151 -2.81 16.95 3.77
C ALA A 151 -2.43 15.49 3.47
N GLU A 152 -3.30 14.76 2.80
CA GLU A 152 -3.03 13.38 2.33
C GLU A 152 -1.85 13.33 1.37
N THR A 153 -1.81 14.23 0.37
CA THR A 153 -0.69 14.33 -0.58
C THR A 153 0.63 14.55 0.14
N ASN A 154 0.68 15.48 1.10
CA ASN A 154 1.89 15.78 1.86
C ASN A 154 2.30 14.61 2.75
N LEU A 155 1.34 13.92 3.37
CA LEU A 155 1.62 12.74 4.17
C LEU A 155 2.14 11.59 3.31
N ILE A 156 1.50 11.28 2.17
CA ILE A 156 1.93 10.22 1.25
C ILE A 156 3.34 10.54 0.71
N ARG A 157 3.63 11.81 0.40
CA ARG A 157 4.97 12.26 -0.01
C ARG A 157 6.01 12.03 1.09
N ASN A 158 5.67 12.35 2.35
CA ASN A 158 6.54 12.10 3.49
C ASN A 158 6.81 10.61 3.68
N ILE A 159 5.79 9.76 3.59
CA ILE A 159 5.92 8.30 3.62
C ILE A 159 6.85 7.83 2.49
N ALA A 160 6.62 8.27 1.26
CA ALA A 160 7.41 7.89 0.09
C ALA A 160 8.89 8.29 0.23
N TYR A 161 9.16 9.49 0.74
CA TYR A 161 10.51 9.97 1.04
C TYR A 161 11.24 9.03 2.01
N HIS A 162 10.62 8.71 3.15
CA HIS A 162 11.22 7.79 4.13
C HIS A 162 11.29 6.34 3.64
N MET A 163 10.42 5.95 2.72
CA MET A 163 10.50 4.67 2.00
C MET A 163 11.54 4.68 0.89
N GLN A 164 12.29 5.77 0.67
CA GLN A 164 13.28 5.90 -0.41
C GLN A 164 12.68 5.65 -1.80
N ILE A 165 11.47 6.16 -2.03
CA ILE A 165 10.85 6.18 -3.36
C ILE A 165 11.36 7.42 -4.10
N SER A 166 11.72 7.27 -5.38
CA SER A 166 12.17 8.39 -6.19
C SER A 166 11.03 9.38 -6.49
N ASP A 167 11.36 10.66 -6.62
CA ASP A 167 10.36 11.70 -6.96
C ASP A 167 9.69 11.44 -8.32
N ALA A 168 10.42 10.87 -9.28
CA ALA A 168 9.89 10.48 -10.58
C ALA A 168 8.79 9.42 -10.43
N ASP A 169 9.03 8.38 -9.62
CA ASP A 169 8.04 7.34 -9.34
C ASP A 169 6.82 7.86 -8.59
N LEU A 170 7.06 8.70 -7.59
CA LEU A 170 5.98 9.31 -6.82
C LEU A 170 5.08 10.18 -7.72
N THR A 171 5.69 11.01 -8.59
CA THR A 171 4.97 11.84 -9.56
C THR A 171 4.19 10.99 -10.55
N SER A 172 4.79 9.91 -11.05
CA SER A 172 4.13 8.96 -11.94
C SER A 172 2.92 8.29 -11.29
N ILE A 173 3.06 7.85 -10.02
CA ILE A 173 1.94 7.28 -9.27
C ILE A 173 0.85 8.32 -9.05
N ALA A 174 1.18 9.51 -8.58
CA ALA A 174 0.21 10.58 -8.32
C ALA A 174 -0.57 10.95 -9.60
N ALA A 175 0.10 11.03 -10.75
CA ALA A 175 -0.53 11.33 -12.03
C ALA A 175 -1.62 10.31 -12.44
N MET A 176 -1.55 9.08 -11.94
CA MET A 176 -2.58 8.06 -12.21
C MET A 176 -3.91 8.32 -11.49
N PHE A 177 -3.89 9.16 -10.45
CA PHE A 177 -5.05 9.49 -9.62
C PHE A 177 -5.55 10.92 -9.80
N THR A 178 -4.81 11.76 -10.53
CA THR A 178 -5.31 13.08 -10.94
C THR A 178 -6.29 12.92 -12.10
N LYS A 179 -7.34 13.76 -12.10
CA LYS A 179 -8.24 13.82 -13.26
C LYS A 179 -7.41 14.18 -14.50
N GLN A 180 -7.67 13.52 -15.64
CA GLN A 180 -7.00 13.74 -16.93
C GLN A 180 -7.23 15.15 -17.51
N THR A 181 -7.30 16.16 -16.67
CA THR A 181 -7.40 17.59 -17.05
C THR A 181 -6.04 18.20 -17.37
N ASN A 182 -4.95 17.55 -16.94
CA ASN A 182 -3.60 17.97 -17.27
C ASN A 182 -3.21 17.37 -18.64
N PRO A 183 -2.93 18.18 -19.70
CA PRO A 183 -2.54 17.66 -21.01
C PRO A 183 -1.28 16.77 -20.97
N ASP A 184 -0.43 16.95 -19.96
CA ASP A 184 0.83 16.22 -19.81
C ASP A 184 0.73 14.93 -18.96
N TRP A 185 -0.48 14.51 -18.58
CA TRP A 185 -0.70 13.36 -17.71
C TRP A 185 0.01 12.07 -18.20
N ALA A 186 -0.04 11.82 -19.50
CA ALA A 186 0.55 10.62 -20.08
C ALA A 186 2.08 10.65 -20.06
N TYR A 187 2.68 11.82 -20.25
CA TYR A 187 4.14 11.99 -20.08
C TYR A 187 4.55 11.80 -18.63
N GLN A 188 3.80 12.36 -17.68
CA GLN A 188 4.07 12.20 -16.24
C GLN A 188 3.98 10.74 -15.81
N ILE A 189 2.96 9.98 -16.26
CA ILE A 189 2.84 8.55 -15.99
C ILE A 189 4.06 7.78 -16.51
N LEU A 190 4.59 8.13 -17.69
CA LEU A 190 5.76 7.49 -18.27
C LEU A 190 7.10 8.06 -17.77
N GLU A 191 7.10 8.99 -16.82
CA GLU A 191 8.30 9.69 -16.32
C GLU A 191 9.06 10.40 -17.45
N LEU A 192 8.33 11.09 -18.32
CA LEU A 192 8.87 11.80 -19.49
C LEU A 192 8.52 13.29 -19.44
N SER A 193 9.34 14.09 -20.14
CA SER A 193 9.01 15.46 -20.50
C SER A 193 8.19 15.48 -21.81
N PRO A 194 7.26 16.46 -22.01
CA PRO A 194 6.54 16.63 -23.27
C PRO A 194 7.45 16.81 -24.51
N ASN A 195 8.70 17.27 -24.32
CA ASN A 195 9.69 17.46 -25.38
C ASN A 195 10.48 16.20 -25.73
N CYS A 196 10.12 15.02 -25.17
CA CYS A 196 10.82 13.77 -25.45
C CYS A 196 10.66 13.29 -26.90
N THR A 197 11.60 12.47 -27.34
CA THR A 197 11.57 11.80 -28.65
C THR A 197 10.63 10.59 -28.65
N ASN A 198 10.23 10.13 -29.83
CA ASN A 198 9.39 8.94 -29.99
C ASN A 198 10.09 7.66 -29.48
N ASP A 199 11.42 7.58 -29.59
CA ASP A 199 12.19 6.46 -29.07
C ASP A 199 12.25 6.45 -27.54
N GLU A 200 12.30 7.64 -26.93
CA GLU A 200 12.21 7.76 -25.47
C GLU A 200 10.85 7.30 -24.94
N ILE A 201 9.75 7.57 -25.65
CA ILE A 201 8.41 7.06 -25.30
C ILE A 201 8.39 5.53 -25.30
N LYS A 202 8.93 4.89 -26.36
CA LYS A 202 9.01 3.42 -26.45
C LYS A 202 9.90 2.82 -25.35
N LYS A 203 11.04 3.45 -25.07
CA LYS A 203 11.96 3.01 -23.99
C LYS A 203 11.31 3.17 -22.60
N ALA A 204 10.67 4.30 -22.36
CA ALA A 204 9.98 4.56 -21.10
C ALA A 204 8.85 3.55 -20.86
N TYR A 205 8.03 3.28 -21.86
CA TYR A 205 6.97 2.26 -21.73
C TYR A 205 7.55 0.89 -21.35
N ARG A 206 8.62 0.42 -22.01
CA ARG A 206 9.25 -0.87 -21.66
C ARG A 206 9.79 -0.87 -20.22
N ARG A 207 10.44 0.22 -19.80
CA ARG A 207 10.93 0.39 -18.43
C ARG A 207 9.80 0.33 -17.41
N MET A 208 8.72 1.08 -17.64
CA MET A 208 7.55 1.14 -16.75
C MET A 208 6.78 -0.18 -16.72
N ALA A 209 6.61 -0.83 -17.87
CA ALA A 209 5.99 -2.15 -17.98
C ALA A 209 6.75 -3.20 -17.16
N MET A 210 8.09 -3.21 -17.23
CA MET A 210 8.90 -4.10 -16.39
C MET A 210 8.84 -3.71 -14.91
N LYS A 211 8.85 -2.42 -14.59
CA LYS A 211 8.86 -1.91 -13.21
C LYS A 211 7.57 -2.28 -12.46
N TYR A 212 6.42 -2.16 -13.12
CA TYR A 212 5.10 -2.37 -12.55
C TYR A 212 4.44 -3.69 -12.95
N HIS A 213 5.24 -4.65 -13.42
CA HIS A 213 4.71 -5.96 -13.82
C HIS A 213 4.07 -6.68 -12.62
N PRO A 214 2.83 -7.22 -12.77
CA PRO A 214 2.13 -7.89 -11.67
C PRO A 214 2.91 -9.06 -11.05
N ASP A 215 3.73 -9.76 -11.85
CA ASP A 215 4.52 -10.90 -11.36
C ASP A 215 5.53 -10.52 -10.26
N LYS A 216 5.95 -9.25 -10.19
CA LYS A 216 6.87 -8.80 -9.13
C LYS A 216 6.26 -8.79 -7.74
N VAL A 217 4.96 -8.87 -7.65
CA VAL A 217 4.18 -8.81 -6.41
C VAL A 217 3.26 -10.02 -6.21
N ASN A 218 3.40 -11.07 -7.01
CA ASN A 218 2.61 -12.30 -6.91
C ASN A 218 2.64 -12.94 -5.50
N SER A 219 3.76 -12.78 -4.78
CA SER A 219 3.91 -13.32 -3.43
C SER A 219 3.18 -12.52 -2.35
N LEU A 220 2.57 -11.37 -2.68
CA LEU A 220 1.94 -10.45 -1.72
C LEU A 220 0.42 -10.64 -1.61
N GLY A 221 -0.15 -11.52 -2.42
CA GLY A 221 -1.59 -11.81 -2.45
C GLY A 221 -2.28 -11.31 -3.71
N GLU A 222 -3.47 -11.83 -3.94
CA GLU A 222 -4.26 -11.55 -5.15
C GLU A 222 -4.65 -10.08 -5.25
N GLU A 223 -4.95 -9.45 -4.13
CA GLU A 223 -5.38 -8.05 -4.05
C GLU A 223 -4.27 -7.10 -4.52
N VAL A 224 -3.03 -7.38 -4.09
CA VAL A 224 -1.85 -6.60 -4.49
C VAL A 224 -1.57 -6.80 -5.98
N ARG A 225 -1.76 -8.02 -6.48
CA ARG A 225 -1.63 -8.35 -7.90
C ARG A 225 -2.67 -7.61 -8.75
N GLN A 226 -3.91 -7.53 -8.30
CA GLN A 226 -4.98 -6.78 -8.99
C GLN A 226 -4.65 -5.29 -9.06
N ASN A 227 -4.20 -4.68 -7.97
CA ASN A 227 -3.76 -3.29 -7.95
C ASN A 227 -2.56 -3.05 -8.87
N ALA A 228 -1.60 -3.98 -8.92
CA ALA A 228 -0.47 -3.90 -9.85
C ALA A 228 -0.93 -4.00 -11.33
N THR A 229 -1.91 -4.86 -11.60
CA THR A 229 -2.52 -4.99 -12.93
C THR A 229 -3.21 -3.70 -13.38
N GLU A 230 -3.96 -3.06 -12.47
CA GLU A 230 -4.61 -1.79 -12.76
C GLU A 230 -3.59 -0.68 -13.06
N LYS A 231 -2.50 -0.63 -12.30
CA LYS A 231 -1.41 0.30 -12.54
C LYS A 231 -0.72 0.04 -13.88
N PHE A 232 -0.46 -1.22 -14.20
CA PHE A 232 0.09 -1.62 -15.50
C PHE A 232 -0.82 -1.19 -16.65
N ARG A 233 -2.15 -1.31 -16.47
CA ARG A 233 -3.15 -0.85 -17.44
C ARG A 233 -3.05 0.67 -17.66
N LYS A 234 -2.92 1.47 -16.60
CA LYS A 234 -2.75 2.94 -16.72
C LYS A 234 -1.45 3.33 -17.45
N VAL A 235 -0.36 2.60 -17.21
CA VAL A 235 0.90 2.79 -17.96
C VAL A 235 0.69 2.49 -19.46
N LYS A 236 -0.05 1.43 -19.78
CA LYS A 236 -0.38 1.09 -21.16
C LYS A 236 -1.27 2.15 -21.81
N GLU A 237 -2.30 2.63 -21.11
CA GLU A 237 -3.18 3.70 -21.58
C GLU A 237 -2.40 4.98 -21.91
N ALA A 238 -1.47 5.37 -21.05
CA ALA A 238 -0.61 6.53 -21.29
C ALA A 238 0.24 6.36 -22.54
N TYR A 239 0.82 5.17 -22.72
CA TYR A 239 1.60 4.85 -23.93
C TYR A 239 0.74 4.87 -25.20
N ASP A 240 -0.41 4.21 -25.18
CA ASP A 240 -1.32 4.14 -26.34
C ASP A 240 -1.84 5.54 -26.73
N TYR A 241 -2.12 6.38 -25.74
CA TYR A 241 -2.49 7.79 -25.97
C TYR A 241 -1.37 8.58 -26.66
N LEU A 242 -0.12 8.50 -26.16
CA LEU A 242 1.01 9.20 -26.76
C LEU A 242 1.37 8.64 -28.14
N LYS A 243 1.22 7.32 -28.31
CA LYS A 243 1.40 6.67 -29.62
C LYS A 243 0.42 7.22 -30.66
N GLN A 244 -0.84 7.38 -30.31
CA GLN A 244 -1.86 7.96 -31.17
C GLN A 244 -1.59 9.44 -31.46
N GLN A 245 -1.25 10.23 -30.44
CA GLN A 245 -0.96 11.66 -30.59
C GLN A 245 0.25 11.94 -31.49
N ARG A 246 1.29 11.10 -31.39
CA ARG A 246 2.57 11.27 -32.09
C ARG A 246 2.68 10.49 -33.41
N GLY A 247 1.68 9.66 -33.74
CA GLY A 247 1.69 8.85 -34.98
C GLY A 247 2.77 7.78 -35.04
N ILE A 248 3.10 7.12 -33.88
CA ILE A 248 4.19 6.14 -33.76
C ILE A 248 3.68 4.73 -33.51
#